data_775915a09cf1f63f7210ca4851a1a3c8
#
_entry.id   775915a09cf1f63f7210ca4851a1a3c8
#
_cell.length_a   1.000
_cell.length_b   1.000
_cell.length_c   1.000
_cell.angle_alpha   90.00
_cell.angle_beta   90.00
_cell.angle_gamma   90.00
#
_symmetry.space_group_name_H-M   'P 1'
#
loop_
_entity.id
_entity.type
_entity.pdbx_description
1 polymer ?
#
loop_
_entity_poly.entity_id
_entity_poly.type
_entity_poly.pdbx_seq_one_letter_code
_entity_poly.pdbx_strand_id
1 'polypeptide(L)'
;MIVVGGEALVDLVPGDFKGVWGLAPSRGVGAEPPQDTVDSGLRALVPRLGGGPYNVALAAGRLGAPTAFLSRISGDRFGQALRERLAASEVALSMIQHGDEPTTLAVVALDDRGSASYTFYTEGTADRLFADPGPLPAEVSVLSLGTLGMVLEPGATAYEAVLRRESARGVLTALDPNVRADLIADPAAYRERFVSWLPDVRLLKLSDDDALWLAAGGELADAVKTWLDAGVDAVVLTHGAGGITVHTGSAPVSVPSAPARVIDTIGAGDTVQGALLAWLHTRNVRQLTEISREEWREALAFAAKAASITVSRSGAEPPKAEEMM
;
A
#
# COMPACT_ATOMS: atom_id res chain seq x y z
N MET A 1 4.12 -12.25 -13.69
CA MET A 1 4.62 -11.77 -12.38
C MET A 1 4.01 -10.42 -12.07
N ILE A 2 3.64 -10.17 -10.81
CA ILE A 2 3.22 -8.85 -10.31
C ILE A 2 4.47 -8.08 -9.86
N VAL A 3 4.57 -6.79 -10.19
CA VAL A 3 5.54 -5.86 -9.62
C VAL A 3 4.78 -4.80 -8.84
N VAL A 4 5.16 -4.60 -7.58
CA VAL A 4 4.60 -3.54 -6.75
C VAL A 4 5.73 -2.55 -6.42
N GLY A 5 5.54 -1.28 -6.76
CA GLY A 5 6.55 -0.24 -6.58
C GLY A 5 6.06 0.89 -5.67
N GLY A 6 6.96 1.41 -4.84
CA GLY A 6 6.74 2.53 -3.95
C GLY A 6 7.56 2.43 -2.67
N GLU A 7 7.10 3.13 -1.62
CA GLU A 7 7.82 3.22 -0.34
C GLU A 7 7.79 1.93 0.48
N ALA A 8 8.84 1.77 1.28
CA ALA A 8 8.93 0.83 2.38
C ALA A 8 9.48 1.59 3.59
N LEU A 9 8.71 1.70 4.65
CA LEU A 9 8.98 2.58 5.78
C LEU A 9 8.74 1.89 7.12
N VAL A 10 8.99 2.60 8.21
CA VAL A 10 8.69 2.14 9.56
C VAL A 10 7.78 3.13 10.25
N ASP A 11 6.61 2.64 10.68
CA ASP A 11 5.72 3.37 11.56
C ASP A 11 6.20 3.22 13.01
N LEU A 12 6.47 4.33 13.67
CA LEU A 12 6.78 4.38 15.08
C LEU A 12 5.49 4.70 15.86
N VAL A 13 4.87 3.67 16.43
CA VAL A 13 3.56 3.77 17.08
C VAL A 13 3.71 3.78 18.61
N PRO A 14 2.89 4.53 19.35
CA PRO A 14 2.87 4.47 20.80
C PRO A 14 2.55 3.06 21.29
N GLY A 15 3.35 2.52 22.21
CA GLY A 15 3.13 1.17 22.73
C GLY A 15 4.14 0.77 23.80
N ASP A 16 3.89 -0.38 24.42
CA ASP A 16 4.79 -0.98 25.40
C ASP A 16 5.78 -1.93 24.72
N PHE A 17 7.05 -1.93 25.14
CA PHE A 17 8.09 -2.83 24.63
C PHE A 17 7.90 -4.31 25.00
N LYS A 18 6.85 -4.67 25.73
CA LYS A 18 6.60 -6.06 26.15
C LYS A 18 6.28 -6.93 24.95
N GLY A 19 7.28 -7.66 24.45
CA GLY A 19 7.12 -8.72 23.44
C GLY A 19 7.54 -8.39 22.00
N VAL A 20 8.17 -7.25 21.72
CA VAL A 20 8.52 -6.85 20.34
C VAL A 20 9.75 -7.57 19.78
N TRP A 21 10.65 -8.03 20.63
CA TRP A 21 11.81 -8.83 20.23
C TRP A 21 11.79 -10.10 21.08
N GLY A 22 11.75 -11.26 20.49
CA GLY A 22 11.91 -12.55 21.15
C GLY A 22 13.26 -12.76 21.87
N LEU A 23 13.87 -11.69 22.32
CA LEU A 23 14.99 -11.65 23.21
C LEU A 23 14.41 -11.84 24.62
N ALA A 24 14.42 -13.09 25.11
CA ALA A 24 14.43 -13.33 26.53
C ALA A 24 15.49 -12.39 27.16
N PRO A 25 15.18 -11.68 28.28
CA PRO A 25 16.20 -10.90 28.95
C PRO A 25 17.37 -11.82 29.21
N SER A 26 18.55 -11.47 28.67
CA SER A 26 19.78 -12.17 28.99
C SER A 26 19.90 -12.14 30.51
N ARG A 27 19.86 -13.34 31.13
CA ARG A 27 20.05 -13.48 32.56
C ARG A 27 21.37 -12.79 32.92
N GLY A 28 21.28 -11.64 33.59
CA GLY A 28 22.48 -11.07 34.16
C GLY A 28 22.67 -9.57 34.23
N VAL A 29 21.67 -8.73 34.02
CA VAL A 29 21.74 -7.35 34.54
C VAL A 29 20.36 -6.98 35.06
N GLY A 30 20.20 -7.01 36.38
CA GLY A 30 19.07 -6.40 37.06
C GLY A 30 19.17 -4.89 37.02
N ALA A 31 18.99 -4.32 35.85
CA ALA A 31 18.75 -2.91 35.71
C ALA A 31 17.22 -2.73 35.72
N GLU A 32 16.68 -2.33 36.86
CA GLU A 32 15.39 -1.61 36.86
C GLU A 32 15.48 -0.48 35.84
N PRO A 33 14.45 -0.24 35.02
CA PRO A 33 14.44 0.93 34.15
C PRO A 33 14.71 2.17 35.02
N PRO A 34 15.55 3.12 34.57
CA PRO A 34 15.89 4.28 35.35
C PRO A 34 14.59 4.96 35.79
N GLN A 35 14.42 5.18 37.10
CA GLN A 35 13.26 5.82 37.70
C GLN A 35 13.16 7.32 37.37
N ASP A 36 14.12 7.87 36.68
CA ASP A 36 14.15 9.25 36.20
C ASP A 36 13.56 9.36 34.78
N THR A 37 12.33 8.88 34.55
CA THR A 37 11.54 9.43 33.48
C THR A 37 11.12 10.84 33.91
N VAL A 38 11.87 11.84 33.46
CA VAL A 38 11.30 13.19 33.34
C VAL A 38 9.98 12.96 32.63
N ASP A 39 8.88 13.38 33.23
CA ASP A 39 7.54 13.33 32.65
C ASP A 39 7.52 14.27 31.44
N SER A 40 8.13 13.81 30.34
CA SER A 40 8.24 14.56 29.09
C SER A 40 6.92 14.52 28.31
N GLY A 41 5.91 13.77 28.78
CA GLY A 41 4.70 13.47 28.02
C GLY A 41 4.92 12.57 26.81
N LEU A 42 6.17 12.14 26.55
CA LEU A 42 6.49 11.24 25.45
C LEU A 42 6.28 9.77 25.87
N ARG A 43 5.58 9.02 25.04
CA ARG A 43 5.39 7.57 25.21
C ARG A 43 6.50 6.80 24.47
N ALA A 44 6.77 5.57 24.93
CA ALA A 44 7.63 4.66 24.18
C ALA A 44 7.03 4.40 22.80
N LEU A 45 7.88 4.34 21.77
CA LEU A 45 7.47 4.07 20.39
C LEU A 45 7.94 2.67 19.97
N VAL A 46 7.03 1.92 19.38
CA VAL A 46 7.29 0.57 18.89
C VAL A 46 7.35 0.61 17.36
N PRO A 47 8.44 0.14 16.73
CA PRO A 47 8.55 0.12 15.28
C PRO A 47 7.61 -0.95 14.66
N ARG A 48 6.91 -0.57 13.60
CA ARG A 48 6.10 -1.43 12.75
C ARG A 48 6.53 -1.26 11.30
N LEU A 49 6.83 -2.37 10.63
CA LEU A 49 7.19 -2.34 9.22
C LEU A 49 5.94 -2.04 8.38
N GLY A 50 6.02 -1.06 7.49
CA GLY A 50 4.88 -0.53 6.75
C GLY A 50 5.25 0.13 5.42
N GLY A 51 4.30 0.89 4.90
CA GLY A 51 4.28 1.48 3.57
C GLY A 51 3.15 0.87 2.74
N GLY A 52 2.34 1.69 2.05
CA GLY A 52 1.21 1.20 1.26
C GLY A 52 1.62 0.15 0.24
N PRO A 53 2.51 0.46 -0.71
CA PRO A 53 2.99 -0.51 -1.71
C PRO A 53 3.72 -1.72 -1.07
N TYR A 54 4.45 -1.51 0.01
CA TYR A 54 5.08 -2.60 0.75
C TYR A 54 4.03 -3.62 1.26
N ASN A 55 2.94 -3.13 1.86
CA ASN A 55 1.84 -3.97 2.34
C ASN A 55 1.08 -4.66 1.19
N VAL A 56 0.90 -3.97 0.05
CA VAL A 56 0.32 -4.57 -1.16
C VAL A 56 1.17 -5.75 -1.65
N ALA A 57 2.49 -5.58 -1.68
CA ALA A 57 3.41 -6.66 -2.08
C ALA A 57 3.34 -7.86 -1.12
N LEU A 58 3.31 -7.61 0.20
CA LEU A 58 3.13 -8.67 1.20
C LEU A 58 1.81 -9.43 0.98
N ALA A 59 0.72 -8.70 0.73
CA ALA A 59 -0.59 -9.32 0.53
C ALA A 59 -0.61 -10.18 -0.73
N ALA A 60 -0.11 -9.69 -1.85
CA ALA A 60 -0.07 -10.44 -3.10
C ALA A 60 0.82 -11.69 -3.02
N GLY A 61 2.02 -11.57 -2.42
CA GLY A 61 2.95 -12.69 -2.23
C GLY A 61 2.37 -13.76 -1.31
N ARG A 62 1.86 -13.39 -0.14
CA ARG A 62 1.23 -14.32 0.81
C ARG A 62 0.00 -15.04 0.23
N LEU A 63 -0.70 -14.42 -0.70
CA LEU A 63 -1.80 -15.05 -1.44
C LEU A 63 -1.34 -15.93 -2.61
N GLY A 64 -0.03 -16.18 -2.73
CA GLY A 64 0.56 -17.12 -3.68
C GLY A 64 0.77 -16.55 -5.08
N ALA A 65 0.62 -15.25 -5.30
CA ALA A 65 0.92 -14.66 -6.60
C ALA A 65 2.43 -14.36 -6.70
N PRO A 66 3.11 -14.77 -7.81
CA PRO A 66 4.51 -14.40 -8.05
C PRO A 66 4.68 -12.89 -8.05
N THR A 67 5.26 -12.35 -6.98
CA THR A 67 5.35 -10.91 -6.72
C THR A 67 6.80 -10.48 -6.52
N ALA A 68 7.19 -9.33 -7.08
CA ALA A 68 8.46 -8.66 -6.80
C ALA A 68 8.20 -7.24 -6.28
N PHE A 69 9.08 -6.76 -5.41
CA PHE A 69 8.99 -5.41 -4.87
C PHE A 69 10.02 -4.50 -5.57
N LEU A 70 9.54 -3.39 -6.13
CA LEU A 70 10.30 -2.38 -6.85
C LEU A 70 10.47 -1.14 -5.98
N SER A 71 11.63 -0.97 -5.37
CA SER A 71 11.89 0.13 -4.45
C SER A 71 13.39 0.33 -4.25
N ARG A 72 13.77 1.38 -3.52
CA ARG A 72 15.09 1.53 -2.93
C ARG A 72 14.96 1.37 -1.42
N ILE A 73 15.68 0.40 -0.83
CA ILE A 73 15.62 0.08 0.61
C ILE A 73 16.97 0.30 1.25
N SER A 74 16.96 0.97 2.40
CA SER A 74 18.14 1.26 3.22
C SER A 74 18.96 0.01 3.57
N GLY A 75 20.26 0.18 3.73
CA GLY A 75 21.17 -0.81 4.33
C GLY A 75 21.09 -0.90 5.86
N ASP A 76 20.33 -0.01 6.53
CA ASP A 76 20.18 0.01 7.97
C ASP A 76 19.38 -1.20 8.52
N ARG A 77 19.23 -1.27 9.86
CA ARG A 77 18.52 -2.40 10.50
C ARG A 77 17.06 -2.46 10.16
N PHE A 78 16.39 -1.32 9.92
CA PHE A 78 15.00 -1.30 9.49
C PHE A 78 14.88 -1.80 8.05
N GLY A 79 15.75 -1.36 7.15
CA GLY A 79 15.78 -1.85 5.78
C GLY A 79 16.10 -3.35 5.69
N GLN A 80 16.95 -3.88 6.59
CA GLN A 80 17.15 -5.31 6.71
C GLN A 80 15.87 -6.04 7.10
N ALA A 81 15.16 -5.58 8.15
CA ALA A 81 13.91 -6.18 8.61
C ALA A 81 12.81 -6.12 7.54
N LEU A 82 12.72 -5.00 6.79
CA LEU A 82 11.80 -4.87 5.65
C LEU A 82 12.07 -5.95 4.59
N ARG A 83 13.33 -6.15 4.19
CA ARG A 83 13.70 -7.20 3.21
C ARG A 83 13.42 -8.61 3.74
N GLU A 84 13.73 -8.89 5.00
CA GLU A 84 13.46 -10.21 5.61
C GLU A 84 11.95 -10.53 5.60
N ARG A 85 11.09 -9.55 5.93
CA ARG A 85 9.63 -9.77 5.92
C ARG A 85 9.07 -9.93 4.50
N LEU A 86 9.60 -9.21 3.50
CA LEU A 86 9.25 -9.43 2.09
C LEU A 86 9.60 -10.87 1.67
N ALA A 87 10.84 -11.32 1.94
CA ALA A 87 11.28 -12.68 1.62
C ALA A 87 10.43 -13.76 2.33
N ALA A 88 10.11 -13.56 3.63
CA ALA A 88 9.24 -14.45 4.39
C ALA A 88 7.78 -14.48 3.89
N SER A 89 7.40 -13.49 3.08
CA SER A 89 6.09 -13.38 2.42
C SER A 89 6.15 -13.76 0.93
N GLU A 90 7.19 -14.48 0.50
CA GLU A 90 7.40 -14.98 -0.87
C GLU A 90 7.49 -13.86 -1.93
N VAL A 91 7.89 -12.65 -1.52
CA VAL A 91 8.12 -11.52 -2.43
C VAL A 91 9.58 -11.52 -2.89
N ALA A 92 9.81 -11.52 -4.20
CA ALA A 92 11.13 -11.47 -4.79
C ALA A 92 11.80 -10.10 -4.54
N LEU A 93 13.08 -10.12 -4.15
CA LEU A 93 13.88 -8.94 -3.80
C LEU A 93 14.75 -8.44 -4.97
N SER A 94 14.67 -9.09 -6.14
CA SER A 94 15.56 -8.82 -7.30
C SER A 94 15.43 -7.43 -7.90
N MET A 95 14.33 -6.70 -7.58
CA MET A 95 14.08 -5.34 -8.06
C MET A 95 14.32 -4.28 -6.98
N ILE A 96 14.86 -4.66 -5.82
CA ILE A 96 15.20 -3.73 -4.76
C ILE A 96 16.57 -3.12 -5.01
N GLN A 97 16.61 -1.80 -5.11
CA GLN A 97 17.86 -1.04 -5.11
C GLN A 97 18.40 -0.92 -3.68
N HIS A 98 19.71 -1.01 -3.53
CA HIS A 98 20.35 -0.77 -2.25
C HIS A 98 20.51 0.74 -2.01
N GLY A 99 20.13 1.21 -0.79
CA GLY A 99 20.34 2.58 -0.34
C GLY A 99 21.25 2.63 0.89
N ASP A 100 22.20 3.55 0.88
CA ASP A 100 23.01 3.88 2.06
C ASP A 100 22.31 4.92 2.96
N GLU A 101 21.28 5.54 2.42
CA GLU A 101 20.44 6.53 3.12
C GLU A 101 19.54 5.83 4.17
N PRO A 102 19.09 6.55 5.22
CA PRO A 102 18.24 5.97 6.26
C PRO A 102 16.87 5.52 5.73
N THR A 103 16.24 4.60 6.45
CA THR A 103 14.85 4.20 6.21
C THR A 103 13.90 5.37 6.56
N THR A 104 12.88 5.58 5.75
CA THR A 104 11.78 6.52 6.03
C THR A 104 11.04 6.13 7.31
N LEU A 105 10.75 7.11 8.16
CA LEU A 105 10.00 6.93 9.40
C LEU A 105 8.69 7.73 9.37
N ALA A 106 7.61 7.11 9.86
CA ALA A 106 6.36 7.77 10.16
C ALA A 106 6.12 7.68 11.69
N VAL A 107 6.14 8.81 12.38
CA VAL A 107 5.87 8.85 13.81
C VAL A 107 4.39 9.09 14.02
N VAL A 108 3.75 8.18 14.73
CA VAL A 108 2.32 8.25 15.07
C VAL A 108 2.16 8.88 16.45
N ALA A 109 1.42 9.97 16.54
CA ALA A 109 0.95 10.53 17.78
C ALA A 109 -0.57 10.31 17.90
N LEU A 110 -1.03 9.98 19.11
CA LEU A 110 -2.46 9.86 19.41
C LEU A 110 -2.86 11.06 20.25
N ASP A 111 -3.95 11.72 19.86
CA ASP A 111 -4.57 12.76 20.68
C ASP A 111 -5.34 12.15 21.88
N ASP A 112 -5.89 13.00 22.74
CA ASP A 112 -6.68 12.59 23.91
C ASP A 112 -7.97 11.81 23.55
N ARG A 113 -8.38 11.85 22.29
CA ARG A 113 -9.55 11.13 21.74
C ARG A 113 -9.16 9.84 21.02
N GLY A 114 -7.85 9.55 20.95
CA GLY A 114 -7.31 8.38 20.25
C GLY A 114 -7.18 8.54 18.73
N SER A 115 -7.37 9.77 18.21
CA SER A 115 -7.15 10.04 16.79
C SER A 115 -5.65 10.06 16.50
N ALA A 116 -5.25 9.38 15.43
CA ALA A 116 -3.84 9.33 15.01
C ALA A 116 -3.48 10.54 14.13
N SER A 117 -2.35 11.16 14.44
CA SER A 117 -1.65 12.10 13.55
C SER A 117 -0.29 11.54 13.18
N TYR A 118 0.19 11.87 11.99
CA TYR A 118 1.44 11.33 11.44
C TYR A 118 2.43 12.45 11.20
N THR A 119 3.68 12.24 11.64
CA THR A 119 4.82 13.08 11.23
C THR A 119 5.79 12.22 10.44
N PHE A 120 6.00 12.58 9.20
CA PHE A 120 6.87 11.83 8.29
C PHE A 120 8.27 12.43 8.24
N TYR A 121 9.28 11.59 8.39
CA TYR A 121 10.69 11.90 8.21
C TYR A 121 11.16 11.27 6.89
N THR A 122 11.03 12.05 5.80
CA THR A 122 11.26 11.59 4.41
C THR A 122 12.47 12.23 3.74
N GLU A 123 13.09 13.24 4.36
CA GLU A 123 14.22 13.94 3.74
C GLU A 123 15.46 13.06 3.73
N GLY A 124 16.02 12.86 2.52
CA GLY A 124 17.23 12.06 2.33
C GLY A 124 17.08 10.59 2.68
N THR A 125 15.86 10.04 2.63
CA THR A 125 15.61 8.62 2.89
C THR A 125 15.71 7.77 1.62
N ALA A 126 15.98 6.47 1.78
CA ALA A 126 16.32 5.59 0.68
C ALA A 126 15.19 5.45 -0.36
N ASP A 127 13.96 5.17 0.06
CA ASP A 127 12.81 4.95 -0.82
C ASP A 127 12.45 6.17 -1.66
N ARG A 128 12.62 7.37 -1.10
CA ARG A 128 12.44 8.64 -1.82
C ARG A 128 13.45 8.81 -2.97
N LEU A 129 14.62 8.19 -2.87
CA LEU A 129 15.69 8.26 -3.85
C LEU A 129 15.69 7.10 -4.85
N PHE A 130 14.55 6.43 -5.00
CA PHE A 130 14.37 5.42 -6.05
C PHE A 130 14.72 6.00 -7.42
N ALA A 131 15.49 5.24 -8.20
CA ALA A 131 15.88 5.60 -9.57
C ALA A 131 15.22 4.64 -10.57
N ASP A 132 14.83 5.15 -11.74
CA ASP A 132 14.25 4.33 -12.79
C ASP A 132 15.19 3.21 -13.23
N PRO A 133 14.82 1.92 -13.09
CA PRO A 133 15.67 0.79 -13.47
C PRO A 133 15.72 0.50 -14.97
N GLY A 134 15.00 1.28 -15.78
CA GLY A 134 14.74 0.94 -17.17
C GLY A 134 13.57 -0.03 -17.35
N PRO A 135 13.42 -0.70 -18.51
CA PRO A 135 12.34 -1.63 -18.79
C PRO A 135 12.29 -2.79 -17.79
N LEU A 136 11.10 -3.08 -17.28
CA LEU A 136 10.90 -4.22 -16.40
C LEU A 136 11.03 -5.55 -17.18
N PRO A 137 11.34 -6.69 -16.53
CA PRO A 137 11.42 -8.00 -17.16
C PRO A 137 10.16 -8.35 -17.96
N ALA A 138 10.33 -9.13 -19.02
CA ALA A 138 9.25 -9.47 -19.97
C ALA A 138 8.10 -10.28 -19.34
N GLU A 139 8.38 -11.01 -18.26
CA GLU A 139 7.39 -11.78 -17.50
C GLU A 139 6.49 -10.93 -16.60
N VAL A 140 6.75 -9.62 -16.46
CA VAL A 140 5.90 -8.71 -15.71
C VAL A 140 4.59 -8.51 -16.47
N SER A 141 3.50 -8.84 -15.81
CA SER A 141 2.15 -8.75 -16.36
C SER A 141 1.27 -7.73 -15.66
N VAL A 142 1.66 -7.34 -14.43
CA VAL A 142 0.96 -6.36 -13.61
C VAL A 142 2.01 -5.46 -12.94
N LEU A 143 1.78 -4.15 -12.99
CA LEU A 143 2.52 -3.12 -12.24
C LEU A 143 1.54 -2.38 -11.34
N SER A 144 1.81 -2.34 -10.03
CA SER A 144 1.03 -1.55 -9.07
C SER A 144 1.91 -0.51 -8.42
N LEU A 145 1.48 0.74 -8.46
CA LEU A 145 2.16 1.90 -7.86
C LEU A 145 1.21 2.65 -6.93
N GLY A 146 1.77 3.51 -6.07
CA GLY A 146 0.92 4.37 -5.24
C GLY A 146 1.64 5.07 -4.10
N THR A 147 0.86 5.72 -3.28
CA THR A 147 1.19 6.40 -2.03
C THR A 147 2.38 7.37 -2.18
N LEU A 148 3.34 7.34 -1.25
CA LEU A 148 4.47 8.28 -1.20
C LEU A 148 5.39 8.16 -2.41
N GLY A 149 5.49 6.96 -2.99
CA GLY A 149 6.26 6.72 -4.21
C GLY A 149 5.81 7.59 -5.39
N MET A 150 4.54 8.01 -5.43
CA MET A 150 3.98 8.88 -6.47
C MET A 150 3.92 10.36 -6.05
N VAL A 151 4.41 10.71 -4.84
CA VAL A 151 4.38 12.08 -4.28
C VAL A 151 5.77 12.65 -4.13
N LEU A 152 6.70 11.88 -3.54
CA LEU A 152 7.98 12.39 -3.09
C LEU A 152 9.06 12.36 -4.18
N GLU A 153 9.51 13.55 -4.58
CA GLU A 153 10.61 13.68 -5.54
C GLU A 153 11.98 13.38 -4.90
N PRO A 154 12.94 12.84 -5.66
CA PRO A 154 12.91 12.56 -7.11
C PRO A 154 12.27 11.22 -7.49
N GLY A 155 11.95 10.35 -6.54
CA GLY A 155 11.40 9.03 -6.78
C GLY A 155 10.07 9.06 -7.55
N ALA A 156 9.21 10.05 -7.28
CA ALA A 156 7.92 10.18 -7.94
C ALA A 156 8.03 10.33 -9.47
N THR A 157 8.99 11.13 -9.94
CA THR A 157 9.30 11.24 -11.37
C THR A 157 9.81 9.91 -11.95
N ALA A 158 10.61 9.15 -11.20
CA ALA A 158 11.11 7.86 -11.63
C ALA A 158 9.97 6.81 -11.74
N TYR A 159 9.07 6.74 -10.75
CA TYR A 159 7.91 5.85 -10.81
C TYR A 159 6.92 6.23 -11.92
N GLU A 160 6.73 7.52 -12.18
CA GLU A 160 5.92 7.99 -13.31
C GLU A 160 6.50 7.53 -14.65
N ALA A 161 7.82 7.60 -14.83
CA ALA A 161 8.49 7.09 -16.02
C ALA A 161 8.29 5.57 -16.20
N VAL A 162 8.37 4.80 -15.10
CA VAL A 162 8.07 3.36 -15.10
C VAL A 162 6.61 3.12 -15.48
N LEU A 163 5.64 3.85 -14.88
CA LEU A 163 4.21 3.71 -15.20
C LEU A 163 3.94 3.87 -16.70
N ARG A 164 4.37 4.99 -17.28
CA ARG A 164 4.15 5.31 -18.69
C ARG A 164 4.77 4.28 -19.62
N ARG A 165 6.00 3.87 -19.32
CA ARG A 165 6.72 2.87 -20.13
C ARG A 165 6.06 1.51 -20.10
N GLU A 166 5.67 1.03 -18.92
CA GLU A 166 5.06 -0.30 -18.79
C GLU A 166 3.61 -0.33 -19.31
N SER A 167 2.87 0.76 -19.15
CA SER A 167 1.56 0.94 -19.81
C SER A 167 1.69 0.82 -21.35
N ALA A 168 2.66 1.54 -21.94
CA ALA A 168 2.92 1.47 -23.38
C ALA A 168 3.36 0.06 -23.86
N ARG A 169 3.90 -0.78 -22.96
CA ARG A 169 4.22 -2.20 -23.24
C ARG A 169 3.04 -3.14 -23.08
N GLY A 170 1.86 -2.65 -22.68
CA GLY A 170 0.66 -3.43 -22.45
C GLY A 170 0.65 -4.21 -21.12
N VAL A 171 1.49 -3.81 -20.14
CA VAL A 171 1.41 -4.31 -18.76
C VAL A 171 0.14 -3.75 -18.12
N LEU A 172 -0.62 -4.59 -17.40
CA LEU A 172 -1.76 -4.13 -16.62
C LEU A 172 -1.26 -3.24 -15.47
N THR A 173 -1.57 -1.95 -15.55
CA THR A 173 -1.14 -0.96 -14.57
C THR A 173 -2.23 -0.69 -13.54
N ALA A 174 -1.87 -0.70 -12.26
CA ALA A 174 -2.74 -0.41 -11.14
C ALA A 174 -2.18 0.76 -10.33
N LEU A 175 -3.04 1.65 -9.88
CA LEU A 175 -2.68 2.79 -9.04
C LEU A 175 -3.57 2.82 -7.79
N ASP A 176 -2.95 2.97 -6.63
CA ASP A 176 -3.60 3.33 -5.36
C ASP A 176 -2.96 4.63 -4.85
N PRO A 177 -3.55 5.80 -5.12
CA PRO A 177 -3.00 7.07 -4.67
C PRO A 177 -2.82 7.14 -3.17
N ASN A 178 -3.74 6.53 -2.40
CA ASN A 178 -3.69 6.40 -0.94
C ASN A 178 -3.18 7.71 -0.31
N VAL A 179 -3.93 8.78 -0.58
CA VAL A 179 -3.52 10.19 -0.42
C VAL A 179 -3.04 10.49 1.00
N ARG A 180 -1.88 11.13 1.08
CA ARG A 180 -1.34 11.69 2.33
C ARG A 180 -1.28 13.20 2.17
N ALA A 181 -2.43 13.87 2.38
CA ALA A 181 -2.62 15.29 2.12
C ALA A 181 -1.54 16.17 2.77
N ASP A 182 -1.08 15.81 3.97
CA ASP A 182 -0.07 16.54 4.73
C ASP A 182 1.33 16.54 4.06
N LEU A 183 1.59 15.60 3.14
CA LEU A 183 2.83 15.53 2.36
C LEU A 183 2.71 16.13 0.97
N ILE A 184 1.53 16.60 0.60
CA ILE A 184 1.25 17.21 -0.71
C ILE A 184 1.28 18.72 -0.55
N ALA A 185 2.41 19.34 -0.88
CA ALA A 185 2.62 20.77 -0.72
C ALA A 185 1.66 21.62 -1.58
N ASP A 186 1.34 21.16 -2.80
CA ASP A 186 0.39 21.80 -3.71
C ASP A 186 -0.69 20.79 -4.15
N PRO A 187 -1.87 20.81 -3.51
CA PRO A 187 -2.98 19.94 -3.85
C PRO A 187 -3.48 20.10 -5.28
N ALA A 188 -3.43 21.30 -5.85
CA ALA A 188 -3.88 21.54 -7.22
C ALA A 188 -2.92 20.90 -8.23
N ALA A 189 -1.63 21.16 -8.10
CA ALA A 189 -0.60 20.56 -8.94
C ALA A 189 -0.59 19.01 -8.83
N TYR A 190 -0.80 18.45 -7.63
CA TYR A 190 -0.91 17.01 -7.48
C TYR A 190 -2.11 16.43 -8.21
N ARG A 191 -3.28 17.07 -8.14
CA ARG A 191 -4.48 16.63 -8.88
C ARG A 191 -4.29 16.70 -10.40
N GLU A 192 -3.64 17.75 -10.90
CA GLU A 192 -3.28 17.84 -12.32
C GLU A 192 -2.35 16.69 -12.73
N ARG A 193 -1.34 16.40 -11.91
CA ARG A 193 -0.41 15.29 -12.14
C ARG A 193 -1.15 13.94 -12.06
N PHE A 194 -2.02 13.73 -11.08
CA PHE A 194 -2.86 12.53 -10.99
C PHE A 194 -3.70 12.32 -12.26
N VAL A 195 -4.37 13.37 -12.75
CA VAL A 195 -5.14 13.29 -14.00
C VAL A 195 -4.25 12.93 -15.19
N SER A 196 -3.00 13.39 -15.22
CA SER A 196 -2.05 13.07 -16.28
C SER A 196 -1.63 11.60 -16.32
N TRP A 197 -1.79 10.86 -15.23
CA TRP A 197 -1.49 9.42 -15.14
C TRP A 197 -2.64 8.53 -15.63
N LEU A 198 -3.88 9.00 -15.59
CA LEU A 198 -5.09 8.18 -15.83
C LEU A 198 -5.08 7.45 -17.18
N PRO A 199 -4.59 8.03 -18.30
CA PRO A 199 -4.47 7.29 -19.57
C PRO A 199 -3.57 6.05 -19.49
N ASP A 200 -2.64 6.05 -18.53
CA ASP A 200 -1.67 4.98 -18.30
C ASP A 200 -2.09 4.01 -17.17
N VAL A 201 -3.26 4.22 -16.54
CA VAL A 201 -3.77 3.42 -15.42
C VAL A 201 -4.98 2.60 -15.87
N ARG A 202 -4.92 1.27 -15.69
CA ARG A 202 -6.04 0.37 -16.01
C ARG A 202 -6.91 0.09 -14.81
N LEU A 203 -6.33 -0.08 -13.63
CA LEU A 203 -7.02 -0.29 -12.35
C LEU A 203 -6.72 0.87 -11.40
N LEU A 204 -7.71 1.65 -11.07
CA LEU A 204 -7.62 2.70 -10.06
C LEU A 204 -8.36 2.26 -8.80
N LYS A 205 -7.64 2.09 -7.67
CA LYS A 205 -8.26 1.78 -6.39
C LYS A 205 -8.13 2.98 -5.45
N LEU A 206 -9.20 3.30 -4.74
CA LEU A 206 -9.32 4.46 -3.85
C LEU A 206 -10.13 4.10 -2.61
N SER A 207 -9.86 4.76 -1.48
CA SER A 207 -10.85 4.90 -0.42
C SER A 207 -11.86 6.00 -0.77
N ASP A 208 -13.01 6.05 -0.06
CA ASP A 208 -13.96 7.16 -0.21
C ASP A 208 -13.28 8.50 0.06
N ASP A 209 -12.45 8.58 1.10
CA ASP A 209 -11.74 9.80 1.48
C ASP A 209 -10.76 10.25 0.39
N ASP A 210 -9.97 9.34 -0.17
CA ASP A 210 -9.06 9.63 -1.29
C ASP A 210 -9.84 10.13 -2.51
N ALA A 211 -10.94 9.45 -2.83
CA ALA A 211 -11.76 9.79 -3.97
C ALA A 211 -12.39 11.18 -3.84
N LEU A 212 -12.93 11.51 -2.66
CA LEU A 212 -13.46 12.84 -2.36
C LEU A 212 -12.39 13.93 -2.40
N TRP A 213 -11.20 13.63 -1.87
CA TRP A 213 -10.07 14.57 -1.91
C TRP A 213 -9.61 14.86 -3.35
N LEU A 214 -9.54 13.82 -4.20
CA LEU A 214 -9.19 13.95 -5.61
C LEU A 214 -10.28 14.62 -6.43
N ALA A 215 -11.57 14.42 -6.08
CA ALA A 215 -12.71 15.08 -6.71
C ALA A 215 -12.77 16.59 -6.44
N ALA A 216 -11.96 17.12 -5.49
CA ALA A 216 -11.84 18.55 -5.19
C ALA A 216 -13.18 19.26 -4.89
N GLY A 217 -14.09 18.58 -4.22
CA GLY A 217 -15.44 19.09 -3.89
C GLY A 217 -16.51 18.84 -4.96
N GLY A 218 -16.17 18.15 -6.05
CA GLY A 218 -17.13 17.64 -7.02
C GLY A 218 -17.90 16.40 -6.51
N GLU A 219 -18.96 16.04 -7.19
CA GLU A 219 -19.71 14.82 -6.90
C GLU A 219 -18.87 13.58 -7.25
N LEU A 220 -18.84 12.59 -6.34
CA LEU A 220 -18.03 11.38 -6.50
C LEU A 220 -18.38 10.61 -7.78
N ALA A 221 -19.68 10.52 -8.12
CA ALA A 221 -20.13 9.83 -9.33
C ALA A 221 -19.58 10.48 -10.60
N ASP A 222 -19.53 11.81 -10.64
CA ASP A 222 -18.99 12.57 -11.78
C ASP A 222 -17.46 12.40 -11.87
N ALA A 223 -16.78 12.39 -10.73
CA ALA A 223 -15.33 12.15 -10.67
C ALA A 223 -14.99 10.74 -11.19
N VAL A 224 -15.69 9.70 -10.73
CA VAL A 224 -15.52 8.31 -11.20
C VAL A 224 -15.74 8.22 -12.70
N LYS A 225 -16.82 8.85 -13.21
CA LYS A 225 -17.09 8.90 -14.65
C LYS A 225 -15.94 9.57 -15.41
N THR A 226 -15.43 10.69 -14.91
CA THR A 226 -14.32 11.43 -15.53
C THR A 226 -13.06 10.56 -15.58
N TRP A 227 -12.76 9.79 -14.54
CA TRP A 227 -11.59 8.90 -14.51
C TRP A 227 -11.72 7.73 -15.49
N LEU A 228 -12.92 7.14 -15.61
CA LEU A 228 -13.20 6.12 -16.63
C LEU A 228 -13.07 6.68 -18.05
N ASP A 229 -13.64 7.88 -18.30
CA ASP A 229 -13.54 8.57 -19.59
C ASP A 229 -12.09 8.95 -19.94
N ALA A 230 -11.22 9.15 -18.94
CA ALA A 230 -9.79 9.42 -19.11
C ALA A 230 -8.95 8.18 -19.47
N GLY A 231 -9.52 6.97 -19.46
CA GLY A 231 -8.84 5.74 -19.91
C GLY A 231 -8.64 4.67 -18.84
N VAL A 232 -9.16 4.88 -17.61
CA VAL A 232 -9.19 3.85 -16.56
C VAL A 232 -10.25 2.80 -16.91
N ASP A 233 -9.89 1.51 -16.92
CA ASP A 233 -10.84 0.44 -17.24
C ASP A 233 -11.75 0.11 -16.03
N ALA A 234 -11.22 0.19 -14.81
CA ALA A 234 -11.95 -0.09 -13.58
C ALA A 234 -11.53 0.82 -12.44
N VAL A 235 -12.51 1.44 -11.76
CA VAL A 235 -12.33 2.21 -10.52
C VAL A 235 -12.91 1.41 -9.37
N VAL A 236 -12.07 1.02 -8.42
CA VAL A 236 -12.46 0.28 -7.20
C VAL A 236 -12.49 1.24 -6.02
N LEU A 237 -13.65 1.38 -5.40
CA LEU A 237 -13.86 2.17 -4.19
C LEU A 237 -14.01 1.26 -2.97
N THR A 238 -13.26 1.56 -1.92
CA THR A 238 -13.39 0.89 -0.61
C THR A 238 -14.13 1.81 0.36
N HIS A 239 -15.22 1.28 0.96
CA HIS A 239 -16.16 2.01 1.84
C HIS A 239 -15.99 1.60 3.31
N GLY A 240 -14.81 1.15 3.71
CA GLY A 240 -14.57 0.61 5.05
C GLY A 240 -15.56 -0.51 5.40
N ALA A 241 -16.36 -0.33 6.45
CA ALA A 241 -17.39 -1.30 6.83
C ALA A 241 -18.51 -1.46 5.79
N GLY A 242 -18.66 -0.51 4.86
CA GLY A 242 -19.64 -0.56 3.76
C GLY A 242 -19.30 -1.54 2.65
N GLY A 243 -18.06 -2.03 2.59
CA GLY A 243 -17.63 -3.00 1.58
C GLY A 243 -16.83 -2.39 0.44
N ILE A 244 -16.96 -2.95 -0.75
CA ILE A 244 -16.16 -2.58 -1.93
C ILE A 244 -17.06 -2.49 -3.15
N THR A 245 -16.87 -1.45 -3.96
CA THR A 245 -17.57 -1.27 -5.24
C THR A 245 -16.57 -1.12 -6.38
N VAL A 246 -16.82 -1.80 -7.50
CA VAL A 246 -16.10 -1.52 -8.76
C VAL A 246 -17.03 -0.83 -9.75
N HIS A 247 -16.52 0.23 -10.35
CA HIS A 247 -17.11 0.95 -11.46
C HIS A 247 -16.30 0.66 -12.73
N THR A 248 -17.01 0.30 -13.79
CA THR A 248 -16.46 0.05 -15.13
C THR A 248 -17.35 0.76 -16.16
N GLY A 249 -17.14 0.52 -17.46
CA GLY A 249 -18.06 1.00 -18.51
C GLY A 249 -19.49 0.42 -18.43
N SER A 250 -19.77 -0.45 -17.45
CA SER A 250 -21.09 -1.06 -17.19
C SER A 250 -21.64 -0.66 -15.81
N ALA A 251 -22.83 -1.18 -15.45
CA ALA A 251 -23.39 -0.93 -14.12
C ALA A 251 -22.44 -1.41 -12.99
N PRO A 252 -22.26 -0.66 -11.90
CA PRO A 252 -21.34 -1.00 -10.84
C PRO A 252 -21.65 -2.34 -10.17
N VAL A 253 -20.61 -2.98 -9.63
CA VAL A 253 -20.71 -4.20 -8.84
C VAL A 253 -20.24 -3.92 -7.43
N SER A 254 -21.07 -4.22 -6.44
CA SER A 254 -20.73 -4.02 -5.02
C SER A 254 -20.80 -5.34 -4.27
N VAL A 255 -19.91 -5.48 -3.29
CA VAL A 255 -19.96 -6.56 -2.29
C VAL A 255 -19.88 -5.96 -0.89
N PRO A 256 -20.56 -6.51 0.11
CA PRO A 256 -20.44 -6.05 1.49
C PRO A 256 -19.05 -6.41 2.04
N SER A 257 -18.64 -5.75 3.12
CA SER A 257 -17.49 -6.19 3.91
C SER A 257 -17.73 -7.59 4.47
N ALA A 258 -16.70 -8.42 4.51
CA ALA A 258 -16.81 -9.72 5.17
C ALA A 258 -16.82 -9.53 6.72
N PRO A 259 -17.58 -10.35 7.46
CA PRO A 259 -17.63 -10.24 8.93
C PRO A 259 -16.25 -10.40 9.56
N ALA A 260 -15.90 -9.48 10.47
CA ALA A 260 -14.64 -9.54 11.21
C ALA A 260 -14.79 -8.93 12.60
N ARG A 261 -13.99 -9.42 13.57
CA ARG A 261 -13.72 -8.70 14.81
C ARG A 261 -12.59 -7.72 14.52
N VAL A 262 -12.90 -6.45 14.36
CA VAL A 262 -11.90 -5.42 14.09
C VAL A 262 -11.00 -5.22 15.30
N ILE A 263 -9.68 -5.39 15.10
CA ILE A 263 -8.61 -5.09 16.05
C ILE A 263 -7.83 -3.86 15.58
N ASP A 264 -7.50 -3.82 14.27
CA ASP A 264 -6.74 -2.76 13.64
C ASP A 264 -7.18 -2.62 12.19
N THR A 265 -7.22 -1.40 11.66
CA THR A 265 -7.61 -1.15 10.26
C THR A 265 -6.42 -0.89 9.34
N ILE A 266 -5.20 -0.84 9.90
CA ILE A 266 -3.97 -0.60 9.14
C ILE A 266 -3.77 -1.71 8.10
N GLY A 267 -3.49 -1.31 6.86
CA GLY A 267 -3.22 -2.23 5.75
C GLY A 267 -4.45 -2.93 5.16
N ALA A 268 -5.68 -2.60 5.60
CA ALA A 268 -6.89 -3.18 5.02
C ALA A 268 -7.05 -2.83 3.53
N GLY A 269 -6.88 -1.55 3.18
CA GLY A 269 -6.90 -1.07 1.80
C GLY A 269 -5.79 -1.68 0.93
N ASP A 270 -4.59 -1.79 1.51
CA ASP A 270 -3.43 -2.42 0.85
C ASP A 270 -3.70 -3.91 0.60
N THR A 271 -4.35 -4.58 1.56
CA THR A 271 -4.75 -5.99 1.41
C THR A 271 -5.81 -6.16 0.31
N VAL A 272 -6.79 -5.24 0.21
CA VAL A 272 -7.75 -5.24 -0.90
C VAL A 272 -7.02 -5.15 -2.24
N GLN A 273 -6.09 -4.20 -2.38
CA GLN A 273 -5.30 -4.04 -3.61
C GLN A 273 -4.50 -5.30 -3.91
N GLY A 274 -3.70 -5.80 -2.97
CA GLY A 274 -2.88 -7.00 -3.16
C GLY A 274 -3.70 -8.25 -3.49
N ALA A 275 -4.87 -8.41 -2.87
CA ALA A 275 -5.77 -9.53 -3.15
C ALA A 275 -6.40 -9.43 -4.55
N LEU A 276 -6.82 -8.24 -4.98
CA LEU A 276 -7.31 -8.03 -6.34
C LEU A 276 -6.23 -8.37 -7.37
N LEU A 277 -5.00 -7.89 -7.18
CA LEU A 277 -3.88 -8.18 -8.08
C LEU A 277 -3.57 -9.68 -8.13
N ALA A 278 -3.58 -10.37 -6.98
CA ALA A 278 -3.38 -11.81 -6.90
C ALA A 278 -4.50 -12.57 -7.63
N TRP A 279 -5.75 -12.17 -7.44
CA TRP A 279 -6.91 -12.77 -8.11
C TRP A 279 -6.82 -12.60 -9.63
N LEU A 280 -6.52 -11.40 -10.12
CA LEU A 280 -6.35 -11.08 -11.54
C LEU A 280 -5.20 -11.89 -12.16
N HIS A 281 -4.06 -11.94 -11.47
CA HIS A 281 -2.89 -12.68 -11.95
C HIS A 281 -3.14 -14.18 -12.04
N THR A 282 -3.74 -14.78 -11.01
CA THR A 282 -4.02 -16.23 -10.96
C THR A 282 -4.96 -16.66 -12.08
N ARG A 283 -5.88 -15.79 -12.50
CA ARG A 283 -6.81 -16.02 -13.63
C ARG A 283 -6.25 -15.57 -14.98
N ASN A 284 -4.98 -15.13 -15.01
CA ASN A 284 -4.30 -14.64 -16.21
C ASN A 284 -5.09 -13.51 -16.94
N VAL A 285 -5.78 -12.67 -16.17
CA VAL A 285 -6.51 -11.52 -16.72
C VAL A 285 -5.51 -10.53 -17.33
N ARG A 286 -5.75 -10.14 -18.57
CA ARG A 286 -4.92 -9.17 -19.31
C ARG A 286 -5.65 -7.87 -19.59
N GLN A 287 -6.97 -7.92 -19.70
CA GLN A 287 -7.83 -6.77 -19.98
C GLN A 287 -8.99 -6.77 -18.99
N LEU A 288 -9.12 -5.69 -18.23
CA LEU A 288 -10.16 -5.58 -17.20
C LEU A 288 -11.56 -5.43 -17.82
N THR A 289 -11.63 -4.96 -19.06
CA THR A 289 -12.87 -4.80 -19.83
C THR A 289 -13.53 -6.15 -20.20
N GLU A 290 -12.78 -7.26 -20.14
CA GLU A 290 -13.28 -8.60 -20.43
C GLU A 290 -13.87 -9.29 -19.19
N ILE A 291 -13.68 -8.73 -17.99
CA ILE A 291 -14.19 -9.30 -16.74
C ILE A 291 -15.71 -9.11 -16.65
N SER A 292 -16.42 -10.22 -16.53
CA SER A 292 -17.88 -10.22 -16.34
C SER A 292 -18.28 -9.67 -14.95
N ARG A 293 -19.54 -9.29 -14.81
CA ARG A 293 -20.09 -8.85 -13.50
C ARG A 293 -19.94 -9.91 -12.40
N GLU A 294 -20.05 -11.19 -12.76
CA GLU A 294 -19.92 -12.28 -11.81
C GLU A 294 -18.48 -12.45 -11.36
N GLU A 295 -17.52 -12.43 -12.28
CA GLU A 295 -16.11 -12.49 -11.98
C GLU A 295 -15.66 -11.28 -11.15
N TRP A 296 -16.18 -10.06 -11.42
CA TRP A 296 -15.95 -8.91 -10.55
C TRP A 296 -16.49 -9.15 -9.14
N ARG A 297 -17.69 -9.76 -9.00
CA ARG A 297 -18.22 -10.07 -7.68
C ARG A 297 -17.34 -11.05 -6.93
N GLU A 298 -16.83 -12.08 -7.60
CA GLU A 298 -15.86 -13.04 -7.03
C GLU A 298 -14.57 -12.35 -6.61
N ALA A 299 -13.99 -11.49 -7.47
CA ALA A 299 -12.75 -10.75 -7.18
C ALA A 299 -12.90 -9.85 -5.94
N LEU A 300 -13.99 -9.09 -5.88
CA LEU A 300 -14.28 -8.20 -4.76
C LEU A 300 -14.57 -8.98 -3.47
N ALA A 301 -15.31 -10.10 -3.55
CA ALA A 301 -15.58 -10.96 -2.39
C ALA A 301 -14.29 -11.59 -1.85
N PHE A 302 -13.38 -12.02 -2.74
CA PHE A 302 -12.06 -12.51 -2.35
C PHE A 302 -11.24 -11.43 -1.64
N ALA A 303 -11.21 -10.21 -2.19
CA ALA A 303 -10.52 -9.08 -1.59
C ALA A 303 -11.13 -8.66 -0.24
N ALA A 304 -12.46 -8.65 -0.12
CA ALA A 304 -13.16 -8.36 1.13
C ALA A 304 -12.87 -9.41 2.22
N LYS A 305 -12.80 -10.71 1.85
CA LYS A 305 -12.40 -11.78 2.77
C LYS A 305 -10.96 -11.59 3.25
N ALA A 306 -10.02 -11.29 2.35
CA ALA A 306 -8.63 -11.04 2.72
C ALA A 306 -8.50 -9.84 3.68
N ALA A 307 -9.16 -8.73 3.38
CA ALA A 307 -9.18 -7.56 4.25
C ALA A 307 -9.79 -7.83 5.62
N SER A 308 -10.86 -8.66 5.70
CA SER A 308 -11.49 -9.04 6.98
C SER A 308 -10.53 -9.79 7.91
N ILE A 309 -9.66 -10.62 7.34
CA ILE A 309 -8.62 -11.32 8.11
C ILE A 309 -7.55 -10.32 8.58
N THR A 310 -7.12 -9.39 7.71
CA THR A 310 -6.15 -8.35 8.07
C THR A 310 -6.64 -7.51 9.23
N VAL A 311 -7.88 -7.00 9.19
CA VAL A 311 -8.42 -6.13 10.25
C VAL A 311 -8.65 -6.87 11.57
N SER A 312 -8.65 -8.20 11.58
CA SER A 312 -8.73 -9.04 12.80
C SER A 312 -7.39 -9.24 13.51
N ARG A 313 -6.32 -8.58 13.02
CA ARG A 313 -4.95 -8.67 13.51
C ARG A 313 -4.40 -7.29 13.85
N SER A 314 -3.35 -7.22 14.66
CA SER A 314 -2.65 -5.97 14.93
C SER A 314 -1.65 -5.67 13.82
N GLY A 315 -1.69 -4.47 13.26
CA GLY A 315 -0.85 -4.02 12.15
C GLY A 315 -1.25 -4.61 10.79
N ALA A 316 -0.53 -4.24 9.75
CA ALA A 316 -0.75 -4.74 8.39
C ALA A 316 -0.27 -6.19 8.23
N GLU A 317 -1.09 -7.15 8.66
CA GLU A 317 -0.82 -8.60 8.60
C GLU A 317 -1.81 -9.32 7.66
N PRO A 318 -1.58 -9.26 6.32
CA PRO A 318 -2.44 -9.91 5.35
C PRO A 318 -2.41 -11.43 5.49
N PRO A 319 -3.51 -12.10 5.11
CA PRO A 319 -3.60 -13.56 5.18
C PRO A 319 -2.66 -14.26 4.21
N LYS A 320 -2.36 -15.52 4.52
CA LYS A 320 -1.78 -16.45 3.56
C LYS A 320 -2.86 -17.15 2.75
N ALA A 321 -2.50 -17.73 1.60
CA ALA A 321 -3.43 -18.44 0.73
C ALA A 321 -4.23 -19.56 1.44
N GLU A 322 -3.59 -20.28 2.36
CA GLU A 322 -4.23 -21.36 3.15
C GLU A 322 -5.34 -20.84 4.10
N GLU A 323 -5.30 -19.58 4.51
CA GLU A 323 -6.30 -18.94 5.37
C GLU A 323 -7.52 -18.42 4.57
N MET A 324 -7.42 -18.46 3.25
CA MET A 324 -8.48 -18.04 2.33
C MET A 324 -9.41 -19.21 1.91
N MET A 325 -9.12 -20.42 2.37
CA MET A 325 -9.95 -21.61 2.10
C MET A 325 -11.23 -21.65 2.91
#